data_f27ad6b630f703d01974717973a4275a
#
_entry.id   f27ad6b630f703d01974717973a4275a
#
_cell.length_a   1.000
_cell.length_b   1.000
_cell.length_c   1.000
_cell.angle_alpha   90.00
_cell.angle_beta   90.00
_cell.angle_gamma   90.00
#
_symmetry.space_group_name_H-M   'P 1'
#
loop_
_entity.id
_entity.type
_entity.pdbx_description
1 polymer ?
#
loop_
_entity_poly.entity_id
_entity_poly.type
_entity_poly.pdbx_seq_one_letter_code
_entity_poly.pdbx_strand_id
1 'polypeptide(L)'
;YVPHITDWALGEYERVPYTQYGVWLTVSASVWLITTLIGGYFLQKNNKLAGVLAIALGGLLFVQGVVTGHESLAATTSTRELAAQIAPYNKLDIPFYSVAVYDQTLPFYLKRTFTLVAYQDEMAFGIQQEPQKWLATITDFSRAWAQQPQALAVMPPAIYEQLHTQQLAMQVIARDMQYVVVKKP
;
A
#
# COMPACT_ATOMS: atom_id res chain seq x y z
N TYR A 1 9.79 2.32 18.55
CA TYR A 1 9.95 3.77 18.31
C TYR A 1 9.07 4.29 17.15
N VAL A 2 8.47 3.40 16.41
CA VAL A 2 7.57 3.72 15.30
C VAL A 2 6.37 4.59 15.71
N PRO A 3 5.71 4.39 16.87
CA PRO A 3 4.56 5.23 17.24
C PRO A 3 4.89 6.73 17.32
N HIS A 4 6.10 7.08 17.75
CA HIS A 4 6.48 8.48 17.98
C HIS A 4 6.76 9.27 16.68
N ILE A 5 7.22 8.58 15.62
CA ILE A 5 7.51 9.22 14.33
C ILE A 5 6.21 9.49 13.56
N THR A 6 5.19 8.68 13.78
CA THR A 6 3.94 8.72 13.01
C THR A 6 2.85 9.58 13.64
N ASP A 7 2.92 9.83 14.96
CA ASP A 7 1.82 10.45 15.72
C ASP A 7 1.48 11.89 15.29
N TRP A 8 2.41 12.62 14.71
CA TRP A 8 2.19 14.00 14.27
C TRP A 8 2.03 14.15 12.75
N ALA A 9 2.46 13.17 11.97
CA ALA A 9 2.50 13.23 10.52
C ALA A 9 1.35 12.50 9.83
N LEU A 10 0.71 11.54 10.52
CA LEU A 10 -0.31 10.67 9.93
C LEU A 10 -1.70 10.97 10.48
N GLY A 11 -2.70 10.93 9.61
CA GLY A 11 -4.11 10.99 10.00
C GLY A 11 -4.54 9.79 10.83
N GLU A 12 -5.70 9.87 11.50
CA GLU A 12 -6.20 8.85 12.42
C GLU A 12 -6.29 7.44 11.78
N TYR A 13 -6.67 7.38 10.51
CA TYR A 13 -6.76 6.12 9.75
C TYR A 13 -5.40 5.49 9.43
N GLU A 14 -4.34 6.28 9.37
CA GLU A 14 -2.99 5.82 9.03
C GLU A 14 -2.22 5.34 10.26
N ARG A 15 -2.65 5.71 11.47
CA ARG A 15 -2.00 5.34 12.74
C ARG A 15 -2.20 3.88 13.13
N VAL A 16 -3.36 3.32 12.85
CA VAL A 16 -3.75 1.98 13.33
C VAL A 16 -2.78 0.88 12.85
N PRO A 17 -2.41 0.79 11.56
CA PRO A 17 -1.45 -0.22 11.10
C PRO A 17 -0.09 -0.10 11.79
N TYR A 18 0.44 1.13 11.92
CA TYR A 18 1.73 1.36 12.55
C TYR A 18 1.71 1.08 14.04
N THR A 19 0.63 1.38 14.73
CA THR A 19 0.44 1.04 16.14
C THR A 19 0.43 -0.47 16.35
N GLN A 20 -0.27 -1.22 15.52
CA GLN A 20 -0.29 -2.69 15.56
C GLN A 20 1.10 -3.26 15.30
N TYR A 21 1.81 -2.74 14.28
CA TYR A 21 3.18 -3.15 14.00
C TYR A 21 4.11 -2.86 15.18
N GLY A 22 3.96 -1.72 15.84
CA GLY A 22 4.70 -1.36 17.05
C GLY A 22 4.52 -2.36 18.20
N VAL A 23 3.31 -2.89 18.40
CA VAL A 23 3.04 -3.96 19.36
C VAL A 23 3.83 -5.23 19.01
N TRP A 24 3.81 -5.67 17.75
CA TRP A 24 4.58 -6.82 17.31
C TRP A 24 6.08 -6.65 17.50
N LEU A 25 6.62 -5.47 17.20
CA LEU A 25 8.03 -5.13 17.43
C LEU A 25 8.38 -5.21 18.91
N THR A 26 7.55 -4.65 19.79
CA THR A 26 7.78 -4.65 21.23
C THR A 26 7.76 -6.05 21.81
N VAL A 27 6.77 -6.87 21.44
CA VAL A 27 6.68 -8.27 21.87
C VAL A 27 7.89 -9.06 21.37
N SER A 28 8.23 -8.94 20.10
CA SER A 28 9.38 -9.65 19.51
C SER A 28 10.71 -9.27 20.16
N ALA A 29 10.93 -7.97 20.42
CA ALA A 29 12.12 -7.49 21.12
C ALA A 29 12.19 -8.00 22.56
N SER A 30 11.05 -8.05 23.26
CA SER A 30 10.97 -8.57 24.61
C SER A 30 11.30 -10.06 24.67
N VAL A 31 10.77 -10.86 23.76
CA VAL A 31 11.09 -12.29 23.65
C VAL A 31 12.58 -12.49 23.38
N TRP A 32 13.15 -11.73 22.44
CA TRP A 32 14.58 -11.82 22.15
C TRP A 32 15.45 -11.43 23.35
N LEU A 33 15.12 -10.37 24.07
CA LEU A 33 15.83 -9.95 25.25
C LEU A 33 15.80 -11.04 26.33
N ILE A 34 14.63 -11.59 26.65
CA ILE A 34 14.45 -12.63 27.66
C ILE A 34 15.27 -13.88 27.30
N THR A 35 15.18 -14.36 26.06
CA THR A 35 15.92 -15.53 25.62
C THR A 35 17.43 -15.31 25.59
N THR A 36 17.87 -14.07 25.31
CA THR A 36 19.30 -13.70 25.39
C THR A 36 19.79 -13.72 26.82
N LEU A 37 19.00 -13.20 27.77
CA LEU A 37 19.36 -13.26 29.22
C LEU A 37 19.40 -14.71 29.72
N ILE A 38 18.41 -15.54 29.34
CA ILE A 38 18.41 -16.98 29.67
C ILE A 38 19.64 -17.67 29.06
N GLY A 39 19.95 -17.37 27.80
CA GLY A 39 21.14 -17.92 27.13
C GLY A 39 22.44 -17.53 27.84
N GLY A 40 22.56 -16.25 28.22
CA GLY A 40 23.69 -15.74 29.02
C GLY A 40 23.86 -16.48 30.36
N TYR A 41 22.73 -16.71 31.05
CA TYR A 41 22.75 -17.51 32.29
C TYR A 41 23.28 -18.94 32.08
N PHE A 42 22.83 -19.64 31.03
CA PHE A 42 23.33 -20.97 30.73
C PHE A 42 24.82 -20.99 30.34
N LEU A 43 25.28 -19.97 29.61
CA LEU A 43 26.69 -19.82 29.28
C LEU A 43 27.55 -19.63 30.54
N GLN A 44 27.11 -18.84 31.50
CA GLN A 44 27.79 -18.68 32.79
C GLN A 44 27.86 -20.00 33.60
N LYS A 45 26.82 -20.85 33.44
CA LYS A 45 26.80 -22.20 34.04
C LYS A 45 27.58 -23.27 33.24
N ASN A 46 28.41 -22.86 32.30
CA ASN A 46 29.18 -23.74 31.40
C ASN A 46 28.30 -24.66 30.50
N ASN A 47 27.02 -24.42 30.39
CA ASN A 47 26.15 -25.15 29.48
C ASN A 47 26.08 -24.42 28.13
N LYS A 48 27.13 -24.55 27.34
CA LYS A 48 27.30 -23.84 26.08
C LYS A 48 26.21 -24.16 25.07
N LEU A 49 25.77 -25.44 24.98
CA LEU A 49 24.74 -25.85 24.03
C LEU A 49 23.41 -25.18 24.35
N ALA A 50 22.96 -25.27 25.60
CA ALA A 50 21.71 -24.65 26.02
C ALA A 50 21.75 -23.11 25.85
N GLY A 51 22.89 -22.47 26.13
CA GLY A 51 23.06 -21.03 25.94
C GLY A 51 22.94 -20.60 24.49
N VAL A 52 23.64 -21.28 23.60
CA VAL A 52 23.57 -20.98 22.15
C VAL A 52 22.17 -21.25 21.59
N LEU A 53 21.54 -22.38 21.96
CA LEU A 53 20.20 -22.70 21.50
C LEU A 53 19.16 -21.69 21.98
N ALA A 54 19.24 -21.22 23.22
CA ALA A 54 18.32 -20.20 23.74
C ALA A 54 18.44 -18.88 22.97
N ILE A 55 19.67 -18.42 22.70
CA ILE A 55 19.88 -17.17 21.92
C ILE A 55 19.41 -17.35 20.48
N ALA A 56 19.73 -18.50 19.84
CA ALA A 56 19.34 -18.78 18.48
C ALA A 56 17.80 -18.86 18.32
N LEU A 57 17.12 -19.53 19.28
CA LEU A 57 15.67 -19.60 19.30
C LEU A 57 15.04 -18.20 19.48
N GLY A 58 15.60 -17.39 20.36
CA GLY A 58 15.17 -16.01 20.53
C GLY A 58 15.29 -15.17 19.28
N GLY A 59 16.41 -15.29 18.56
CA GLY A 59 16.60 -14.61 17.28
C GLY A 59 15.59 -15.06 16.22
N LEU A 60 15.34 -16.39 16.13
CA LEU A 60 14.34 -16.93 15.21
C LEU A 60 12.93 -16.39 15.52
N LEU A 61 12.52 -16.41 16.79
CA LEU A 61 11.22 -15.92 17.21
C LEU A 61 11.09 -14.40 17.02
N PHE A 62 12.15 -13.64 17.23
CA PHE A 62 12.19 -12.21 16.93
C PHE A 62 11.90 -11.94 15.46
N VAL A 63 12.67 -12.56 14.56
CA VAL A 63 12.48 -12.39 13.10
C VAL A 63 11.08 -12.80 12.68
N GLN A 64 10.60 -13.95 13.18
CA GLN A 64 9.25 -14.44 12.87
C GLN A 64 8.18 -13.44 13.34
N GLY A 65 8.31 -12.88 14.54
CA GLY A 65 7.39 -11.89 15.06
C GLY A 65 7.39 -10.58 14.26
N VAL A 66 8.58 -10.09 13.85
CA VAL A 66 8.71 -8.90 12.99
C VAL A 66 8.05 -9.12 11.63
N VAL A 67 8.31 -10.26 10.99
CA VAL A 67 7.71 -10.58 9.67
C VAL A 67 6.19 -10.74 9.78
N THR A 68 5.71 -11.43 10.81
CA THR A 68 4.26 -11.58 11.04
C THR A 68 3.60 -10.22 11.31
N GLY A 69 4.25 -9.38 12.11
CA GLY A 69 3.77 -8.03 12.39
C GLY A 69 3.71 -7.14 11.14
N HIS A 70 4.59 -7.36 10.19
CA HIS A 70 4.62 -6.60 8.93
C HIS A 70 3.33 -6.75 8.11
N GLU A 71 2.59 -7.85 8.26
CA GLU A 71 1.27 -8.02 7.63
C GLU A 71 0.27 -6.93 8.04
N SER A 72 0.42 -6.34 9.23
CA SER A 72 -0.42 -5.21 9.65
C SER A 72 -0.23 -3.95 8.80
N LEU A 73 0.89 -3.86 8.05
CA LEU A 73 1.18 -2.78 7.12
C LEU A 73 0.70 -3.07 5.69
N ALA A 74 0.11 -4.24 5.43
CA ALA A 74 -0.32 -4.63 4.08
C ALA A 74 -1.28 -3.61 3.45
N ALA A 75 -2.18 -3.01 4.26
CA ALA A 75 -3.10 -1.98 3.80
C ALA A 75 -2.42 -0.67 3.36
N THR A 76 -1.17 -0.42 3.80
CA THR A 76 -0.38 0.76 3.41
C THR A 76 0.60 0.49 2.27
N THR A 77 0.85 -0.78 1.95
CA THR A 77 1.88 -1.19 0.98
C THR A 77 1.31 -1.97 -0.21
N SER A 78 0.04 -2.33 -0.16
CA SER A 78 -0.58 -3.17 -1.20
C SER A 78 -2.03 -2.76 -1.43
N THR A 79 -2.41 -2.65 -2.69
CA THR A 79 -3.80 -2.37 -3.13
C THR A 79 -4.65 -3.64 -3.28
N ARG A 80 -4.27 -4.75 -2.62
CA ARG A 80 -4.98 -6.03 -2.70
C ARG A 80 -6.46 -5.91 -2.31
N GLU A 81 -6.72 -5.27 -1.17
CA GLU A 81 -8.09 -5.11 -0.67
C GLU A 81 -8.89 -4.16 -1.56
N LEU A 82 -8.25 -3.08 -2.02
CA LEU A 82 -8.83 -2.15 -2.98
C LEU A 82 -9.21 -2.88 -4.28
N ALA A 83 -8.31 -3.71 -4.81
CA ALA A 83 -8.56 -4.52 -6.00
C ALA A 83 -9.74 -5.48 -5.83
N ALA A 84 -9.90 -6.10 -4.65
CA ALA A 84 -11.05 -6.97 -4.35
C ALA A 84 -12.38 -6.19 -4.37
N GLN A 85 -12.40 -4.96 -3.86
CA GLN A 85 -13.59 -4.09 -3.92
C GLN A 85 -13.94 -3.67 -5.35
N ILE A 86 -12.93 -3.45 -6.20
CA ILE A 86 -13.09 -3.01 -7.59
C ILE A 86 -13.47 -4.18 -8.51
N ALA A 87 -13.13 -5.42 -8.14
CA ALA A 87 -13.30 -6.61 -9.00
C ALA A 87 -14.67 -6.72 -9.68
N PRO A 88 -15.82 -6.40 -9.03
CA PRO A 88 -17.14 -6.45 -9.69
C PRO A 88 -17.31 -5.44 -10.83
N TYR A 89 -16.52 -4.35 -10.81
CA TYR A 89 -16.58 -3.28 -11.80
C TYR A 89 -15.48 -3.41 -12.87
N ASN A 90 -14.53 -4.31 -12.68
CA ASN A 90 -13.35 -4.47 -13.53
C ASN A 90 -13.70 -5.19 -14.84
N LYS A 91 -14.30 -4.48 -15.77
CA LYS A 91 -14.56 -4.95 -17.14
C LYS A 91 -13.42 -4.52 -18.04
N LEU A 92 -12.88 -5.44 -18.86
CA LEU A 92 -11.72 -5.19 -19.71
C LEU A 92 -12.01 -4.26 -20.90
N ASP A 93 -13.28 -4.14 -21.29
CA ASP A 93 -13.77 -3.31 -22.39
C ASP A 93 -13.94 -1.82 -22.01
N ILE A 94 -13.92 -1.47 -20.73
CA ILE A 94 -14.00 -0.09 -20.29
C ILE A 94 -12.62 0.48 -19.95
N PRO A 95 -12.33 1.75 -20.27
CA PRO A 95 -11.05 2.36 -19.94
C PRO A 95 -10.88 2.50 -18.43
N PHE A 96 -9.62 2.28 -17.97
CA PHE A 96 -9.22 2.52 -16.59
C PHE A 96 -8.05 3.50 -16.57
N TYR A 97 -8.22 4.61 -15.89
CA TYR A 97 -7.25 5.69 -15.78
C TYR A 97 -6.54 5.65 -14.43
N SER A 98 -5.23 5.88 -14.43
CA SER A 98 -4.43 6.13 -13.24
C SER A 98 -4.01 7.59 -13.25
N VAL A 99 -4.63 8.40 -12.38
CA VAL A 99 -4.54 9.87 -12.44
C VAL A 99 -3.56 10.40 -11.42
N ALA A 100 -2.49 11.03 -11.90
CA ALA A 100 -1.40 11.62 -11.11
C ALA A 100 -0.69 10.63 -10.18
N VAL A 101 -0.81 9.35 -10.43
CA VAL A 101 -0.17 8.28 -9.65
C VAL A 101 -0.03 7.03 -10.52
N TYR A 102 0.95 6.20 -10.20
CA TYR A 102 1.03 4.83 -10.69
C TYR A 102 1.30 3.88 -9.52
N ASP A 103 0.36 3.01 -9.25
CA ASP A 103 0.52 1.90 -8.31
C ASP A 103 0.83 0.62 -9.08
N GLN A 104 1.92 -0.06 -8.71
CA GLN A 104 2.38 -1.27 -9.41
C GLN A 104 1.54 -2.49 -9.04
N THR A 105 0.93 -2.51 -7.87
CA THR A 105 0.20 -3.66 -7.34
C THR A 105 -1.21 -3.75 -7.88
N LEU A 106 -1.89 -2.62 -8.10
CA LEU A 106 -3.26 -2.59 -8.58
C LEU A 106 -3.43 -3.20 -10.00
N PRO A 107 -2.60 -2.84 -11.00
CA PRO A 107 -2.64 -3.49 -12.32
C PRO A 107 -2.40 -4.99 -12.26
N PHE A 108 -1.50 -5.43 -11.36
CA PHE A 108 -1.19 -6.84 -11.14
C PHE A 108 -2.41 -7.61 -10.63
N TYR A 109 -3.10 -7.11 -9.60
CA TYR A 109 -4.29 -7.77 -9.06
C TYR A 109 -5.48 -7.74 -10.01
N LEU A 110 -5.67 -6.65 -10.74
CA LEU A 110 -6.76 -6.50 -11.72
C LEU A 110 -6.46 -7.12 -13.08
N LYS A 111 -5.23 -7.60 -13.30
CA LYS A 111 -4.74 -8.23 -14.54
C LYS A 111 -5.01 -7.39 -15.78
N ARG A 112 -4.74 -6.08 -15.69
CA ARG A 112 -4.91 -5.13 -16.79
C ARG A 112 -3.94 -3.97 -16.72
N THR A 113 -3.72 -3.32 -17.84
CA THR A 113 -2.97 -2.05 -17.92
C THR A 113 -3.92 -0.86 -17.79
N PHE A 114 -3.37 0.27 -17.33
CA PHE A 114 -4.10 1.53 -17.17
C PHE A 114 -3.61 2.57 -18.18
N THR A 115 -4.48 3.53 -18.48
CA THR A 115 -4.06 4.77 -19.15
C THR A 115 -3.54 5.71 -18.07
N LEU A 116 -2.26 6.10 -18.18
CA LEU A 116 -1.62 7.02 -17.25
C LEU A 116 -2.02 8.46 -17.55
N VAL A 117 -2.24 9.24 -16.50
CA VAL A 117 -2.64 10.64 -16.61
C VAL A 117 -1.74 11.49 -15.74
N ALA A 118 -1.09 12.50 -16.33
CA ALA A 118 -0.23 13.45 -15.63
C ALA A 118 0.85 12.78 -14.75
N TYR A 119 1.32 11.61 -15.17
CA TYR A 119 2.36 10.84 -14.51
C TYR A 119 3.32 10.26 -15.56
N GLN A 120 4.62 10.39 -15.34
CA GLN A 120 5.66 9.86 -16.24
C GLN A 120 6.69 9.02 -15.50
N ASP A 121 7.43 9.62 -14.62
CA ASP A 121 8.48 9.04 -13.76
C ASP A 121 9.11 7.76 -14.35
N GLU A 122 9.12 6.65 -13.61
CA GLU A 122 9.64 5.35 -14.08
C GLU A 122 8.92 4.81 -15.34
N MET A 123 7.75 5.33 -15.69
CA MET A 123 6.97 4.89 -16.86
C MET A 123 7.34 5.62 -18.15
N ALA A 124 8.29 6.57 -18.11
CA ALA A 124 8.67 7.41 -19.26
C ALA A 124 9.04 6.59 -20.51
N PHE A 125 9.78 5.49 -20.35
CA PHE A 125 10.13 4.61 -21.46
C PHE A 125 8.90 3.90 -22.04
N GLY A 126 8.03 3.37 -21.19
CA GLY A 126 6.79 2.69 -21.64
C GLY A 126 5.84 3.63 -22.38
N ILE A 127 5.73 4.87 -21.92
CA ILE A 127 4.93 5.92 -22.55
C ILE A 127 5.43 6.23 -23.97
N GLN A 128 6.74 6.23 -24.22
CA GLN A 128 7.31 6.40 -25.55
C GLN A 128 6.93 5.28 -26.51
N GLN A 129 6.76 4.04 -26.00
CA GLN A 129 6.38 2.89 -26.79
C GLN A 129 4.86 2.81 -27.04
N GLU A 130 4.07 3.25 -26.05
CA GLU A 130 2.60 3.20 -26.10
C GLU A 130 1.98 4.57 -25.77
N PRO A 131 2.21 5.61 -26.59
CA PRO A 131 1.76 6.97 -26.32
C PRO A 131 0.23 7.11 -26.21
N GLN A 132 -0.52 6.19 -26.80
CA GLN A 132 -1.99 6.13 -26.70
C GLN A 132 -2.48 5.77 -25.29
N LYS A 133 -1.61 5.23 -24.42
CA LYS A 133 -1.93 4.91 -23.02
C LYS A 133 -1.50 6.02 -22.06
N TRP A 134 -1.31 7.23 -22.55
CA TRP A 134 -0.89 8.36 -21.74
C TRP A 134 -1.64 9.63 -22.10
N LEU A 135 -2.07 10.36 -21.05
CA LEU A 135 -2.65 11.69 -21.14
C LEU A 135 -1.75 12.65 -20.37
N ALA A 136 -1.32 13.71 -21.02
CA ALA A 136 -0.30 14.62 -20.47
C ALA A 136 -0.79 15.42 -19.25
N THR A 137 -2.09 15.76 -19.22
CA THR A 137 -2.66 16.64 -18.20
C THR A 137 -3.96 16.13 -17.61
N ILE A 138 -4.30 16.62 -16.41
CA ILE A 138 -5.60 16.37 -15.77
C ILE A 138 -6.75 16.94 -16.62
N THR A 139 -6.50 18.01 -17.36
CA THR A 139 -7.49 18.59 -18.28
C THR A 139 -7.81 17.63 -19.44
N ASP A 140 -6.78 16.95 -19.99
CA ASP A 140 -6.99 15.93 -21.03
C ASP A 140 -7.77 14.74 -20.48
N PHE A 141 -7.50 14.34 -19.24
CA PHE A 141 -8.30 13.32 -18.55
C PHE A 141 -9.75 13.73 -18.42
N SER A 142 -10.05 14.94 -17.94
CA SER A 142 -11.42 15.41 -17.78
C SER A 142 -12.19 15.38 -19.11
N ARG A 143 -11.53 15.74 -20.20
CA ARG A 143 -12.09 15.66 -21.57
C ARG A 143 -12.32 14.21 -22.00
N ALA A 144 -11.32 13.34 -21.81
CA ALA A 144 -11.45 11.92 -22.15
C ALA A 144 -12.52 11.23 -21.30
N TRP A 145 -12.57 11.54 -20.00
CA TRP A 145 -13.59 11.03 -19.08
C TRP A 145 -15.00 11.43 -19.53
N ALA A 146 -15.20 12.69 -19.93
CA ALA A 146 -16.50 13.16 -20.42
C ALA A 146 -17.00 12.42 -21.66
N GLN A 147 -16.08 12.00 -22.55
CA GLN A 147 -16.40 11.32 -23.80
C GLN A 147 -16.72 9.82 -23.64
N GLN A 148 -16.31 9.18 -22.55
CA GLN A 148 -16.56 7.75 -22.36
C GLN A 148 -17.98 7.50 -21.82
N PRO A 149 -18.70 6.48 -22.28
CA PRO A 149 -19.97 6.08 -21.67
C PRO A 149 -19.78 5.43 -20.31
N GLN A 150 -18.69 4.69 -20.12
CA GLN A 150 -18.28 4.06 -18.88
C GLN A 150 -16.77 4.18 -18.74
N ALA A 151 -16.28 4.44 -17.55
CA ALA A 151 -14.87 4.50 -17.26
C ALA A 151 -14.62 4.26 -15.76
N LEU A 152 -13.41 3.80 -15.44
CA LEU A 152 -12.88 3.72 -14.08
C LEU A 152 -11.66 4.62 -13.96
N ALA A 153 -11.43 5.17 -12.78
CA ALA A 153 -10.21 5.90 -12.48
C ALA A 153 -9.77 5.65 -11.03
N VAL A 154 -8.46 5.54 -10.83
CA VAL A 154 -7.79 5.55 -9.52
C VAL A 154 -6.99 6.84 -9.40
N MET A 155 -7.02 7.45 -8.22
CA MET A 155 -6.33 8.72 -7.97
C MET A 155 -6.07 8.92 -6.48
N PRO A 156 -5.07 9.74 -6.10
CA PRO A 156 -4.92 10.19 -4.72
C PRO A 156 -6.16 10.98 -4.23
N PRO A 157 -6.47 10.96 -2.93
CA PRO A 157 -7.60 11.71 -2.37
C PRO A 157 -7.59 13.20 -2.73
N ALA A 158 -6.42 13.85 -2.74
CA ALA A 158 -6.29 15.26 -3.09
C ALA A 158 -6.73 15.57 -4.53
N ILE A 159 -6.41 14.69 -5.47
CA ILE A 159 -6.83 14.82 -6.87
C ILE A 159 -8.34 14.59 -7.01
N TYR A 160 -8.87 13.61 -6.28
CA TYR A 160 -10.31 13.39 -6.25
C TYR A 160 -11.08 14.63 -5.78
N GLU A 161 -10.66 15.24 -4.66
CA GLU A 161 -11.31 16.46 -4.13
C GLU A 161 -11.21 17.63 -5.12
N GLN A 162 -10.05 17.80 -5.78
CA GLN A 162 -9.89 18.81 -6.82
C GLN A 162 -10.89 18.61 -7.98
N LEU A 163 -11.00 17.40 -8.51
CA LEU A 163 -11.90 17.08 -9.62
C LEU A 163 -13.38 17.14 -9.21
N HIS A 164 -13.67 16.73 -7.99
CA HIS A 164 -15.03 16.83 -7.43
C HIS A 164 -15.48 18.29 -7.29
N THR A 165 -14.58 19.17 -6.84
CA THR A 165 -14.84 20.63 -6.79
C THR A 165 -15.08 21.21 -8.18
N GLN A 166 -14.45 20.66 -9.22
CA GLN A 166 -14.67 21.01 -10.62
C GLN A 166 -15.96 20.41 -11.20
N GLN A 167 -16.78 19.75 -10.36
CA GLN A 167 -18.06 19.12 -10.74
C GLN A 167 -17.92 18.01 -11.79
N LEU A 168 -16.76 17.34 -11.86
CA LEU A 168 -16.62 16.16 -12.70
C LEU A 168 -17.49 15.03 -12.15
N ALA A 169 -18.40 14.51 -12.97
CA ALA A 169 -19.31 13.46 -12.54
C ALA A 169 -18.56 12.16 -12.27
N MET A 170 -18.42 11.80 -10.98
CA MET A 170 -17.71 10.64 -10.49
C MET A 170 -18.47 9.99 -9.34
N GLN A 171 -18.55 8.67 -9.33
CA GLN A 171 -19.10 7.88 -8.23
C GLN A 171 -17.97 7.07 -7.58
N VAL A 172 -17.70 7.28 -6.30
CA VAL A 172 -16.72 6.48 -5.55
C VAL A 172 -17.24 5.05 -5.42
N ILE A 173 -16.41 4.08 -5.78
CA ILE A 173 -16.72 2.64 -5.67
C ILE A 173 -15.81 1.91 -4.69
N ALA A 174 -14.61 2.44 -4.45
CA ALA A 174 -13.69 1.92 -3.45
C ALA A 174 -12.77 3.06 -2.95
N ARG A 175 -12.29 2.93 -1.73
CA ARG A 175 -11.35 3.88 -1.14
C ARG A 175 -10.49 3.18 -0.11
N ASP A 176 -9.21 3.51 -0.07
CA ASP A 176 -8.29 3.18 1.01
C ASP A 176 -7.56 4.44 1.49
N MET A 177 -6.47 4.26 2.23
CA MET A 177 -5.68 5.38 2.77
C MET A 177 -4.91 6.15 1.69
N GLN A 178 -4.57 5.50 0.58
CA GLN A 178 -3.73 6.05 -0.47
C GLN A 178 -4.54 6.49 -1.69
N TYR A 179 -5.64 5.80 -1.99
CA TYR A 179 -6.36 5.93 -3.25
C TYR A 179 -7.86 6.01 -3.10
N VAL A 180 -8.46 6.75 -4.01
CA VAL A 180 -9.90 6.75 -4.28
C VAL A 180 -10.11 6.18 -5.67
N VAL A 181 -11.00 5.20 -5.78
CA VAL A 181 -11.40 4.63 -7.07
C VAL A 181 -12.81 5.05 -7.38
N VAL A 182 -12.98 5.60 -8.57
CA VAL A 182 -14.25 6.12 -9.04
C VAL A 182 -14.66 5.43 -10.34
N LYS A 183 -15.97 5.34 -10.54
CA LYS A 183 -16.57 5.02 -11.83
C LYS A 183 -17.32 6.23 -12.37
N LYS A 184 -17.48 6.29 -13.68
CA LYS A 184 -18.41 7.21 -14.33
C LYS A 184 -19.83 6.76 -14.02
N PRO A 185 -20.71 7.70 -13.57
CA PRO A 185 -22.12 7.41 -13.29
C PRO A 185 -22.88 6.90 -14.51
#